data_a3d422c0fa82ea55105092720eb6b83e
#
_entry.id   a3d422c0fa82ea55105092720eb6b83e
#
_cell.length_a   1.000
_cell.length_b   1.000
_cell.length_c   1.000
_cell.angle_alpha   90.00
_cell.angle_beta   90.00
_cell.angle_gamma   90.00
#
_symmetry.space_group_name_H-M   'P 1'
#
loop_
_entity.id
_entity.type
_entity.pdbx_description
1 polymer ?
#
loop_
_entity_poly.entity_id
_entity_poly.type
_entity_poly.pdbx_seq_one_letter_code
_entity_poly.pdbx_strand_id
1 'polypeptide(L)'
;MTTSQSSSWFEVCSFADGVIGIGEPGHDEDVKSYLVIGSELALLFDTGMGVGNIKDVVDGLTSKPVLVVNSHSHWDHVGDDWRFDRIWVHEAEADALRAGVGNARIRRALAPERLARPLPSWVDPETFVIPGVQPERTLSGGEHIDLGDREFVVLNTPGHSPGGITLLDEQNGIALVGDAVYAGALYAHLAGGDPPVYRETFRSLAGLAPSIKSIYPCHDNYPLPGSFLIDVNLANESVWNGRQPDRVDDGVETYQFDGFSMLLPVGWRA
;
A
#
# COMPACT_ATOMS: atom_id res chain seq x y z
N MET A 1 11.64 -20.36 -6.97
CA MET A 1 12.14 -20.65 -5.61
C MET A 1 12.22 -19.31 -4.91
N THR A 2 11.45 -19.11 -3.87
CA THR A 2 11.51 -17.91 -3.03
C THR A 2 12.69 -18.03 -2.09
N THR A 3 13.66 -17.12 -2.19
CA THR A 3 14.73 -16.99 -1.19
C THR A 3 14.30 -15.93 -0.21
N SER A 4 14.13 -16.27 1.06
CA SER A 4 13.86 -15.34 2.15
C SER A 4 15.17 -14.98 2.85
N GLN A 5 15.47 -13.67 2.96
CA GLN A 5 16.49 -13.16 3.88
C GLN A 5 15.76 -12.38 4.99
N SER A 6 16.08 -12.67 6.24
CA SER A 6 15.51 -12.00 7.42
C SER A 6 16.54 -11.02 7.99
N SER A 7 16.23 -9.72 7.98
CA SER A 7 16.82 -8.77 8.93
C SER A 7 16.00 -8.81 10.24
N SER A 8 16.49 -8.24 11.34
CA SER A 8 15.77 -8.31 12.63
C SER A 8 14.34 -7.73 12.59
N TRP A 9 14.02 -6.84 11.67
CA TRP A 9 12.70 -6.20 11.51
C TRP A 9 12.00 -6.62 10.21
N PHE A 10 12.71 -6.64 9.09
CA PHE A 10 12.17 -6.93 7.77
C PHE A 10 12.27 -8.39 7.36
N GLU A 11 11.34 -8.84 6.55
CA GLU A 11 11.41 -10.09 5.76
C GLU A 11 11.41 -9.76 4.27
N VAL A 12 12.40 -10.29 3.54
CA VAL A 12 12.58 -10.03 2.10
C VAL A 12 12.25 -11.29 1.31
N CYS A 13 11.32 -11.17 0.36
CA CYS A 13 10.91 -12.24 -0.55
C CYS A 13 11.11 -11.81 -2.01
N SER A 14 11.82 -12.61 -2.81
CA SER A 14 11.96 -12.36 -4.25
C SER A 14 11.03 -13.27 -5.04
N PHE A 15 10.31 -12.71 -5.99
CA PHE A 15 9.37 -13.41 -6.86
C PHE A 15 9.94 -13.61 -8.26
N ALA A 16 9.42 -14.61 -8.98
CA ALA A 16 9.93 -14.99 -10.29
C ALA A 16 9.71 -13.92 -11.38
N ASP A 17 8.76 -13.03 -11.18
CA ASP A 17 8.42 -11.90 -12.06
C ASP A 17 9.27 -10.64 -11.82
N GLY A 18 10.28 -10.74 -10.95
CA GLY A 18 11.23 -9.66 -10.67
C GLY A 18 10.76 -8.65 -9.62
N VAL A 19 9.63 -8.91 -8.95
CA VAL A 19 9.21 -8.12 -7.78
C VAL A 19 9.93 -8.64 -6.54
N ILE A 20 10.38 -7.74 -5.68
CA ILE A 20 10.96 -8.05 -4.37
C ILE A 20 10.07 -7.42 -3.31
N GLY A 21 9.40 -8.23 -2.51
CA GLY A 21 8.62 -7.78 -1.35
C GLY A 21 9.50 -7.59 -0.13
N ILE A 22 9.31 -6.49 0.57
CA ILE A 22 9.98 -6.15 1.84
C ILE A 22 8.87 -5.96 2.88
N GLY A 23 8.61 -6.97 3.69
CA GLY A 23 7.54 -6.98 4.68
C GLY A 23 8.02 -6.62 6.08
N GLU A 24 7.11 -6.07 6.89
CA GLU A 24 7.35 -5.71 8.30
C GLU A 24 6.48 -6.56 9.26
N PRO A 25 6.70 -7.90 9.37
CA PRO A 25 5.87 -8.80 10.19
C PRO A 25 6.07 -8.61 11.70
N GLY A 26 6.81 -7.59 12.10
CA GLY A 26 6.97 -7.19 13.50
C GLY A 26 5.79 -6.42 14.07
N HIS A 27 4.82 -6.04 13.25
CA HIS A 27 3.63 -5.26 13.58
C HIS A 27 2.37 -5.92 13.01
N ASP A 28 1.20 -5.68 13.60
CA ASP A 28 -0.07 -6.27 13.16
C ASP A 28 -0.60 -5.71 11.83
N GLU A 29 -0.12 -4.55 11.37
CA GLU A 29 -0.37 -4.06 9.99
C GLU A 29 0.30 -4.97 8.96
N ASP A 30 1.41 -5.62 9.31
CA ASP A 30 2.18 -6.50 8.42
C ASP A 30 2.34 -5.89 7.01
N VAL A 31 2.75 -4.61 6.98
CA VAL A 31 2.84 -3.82 5.75
C VAL A 31 4.00 -4.29 4.87
N LYS A 32 3.83 -4.19 3.56
CA LYS A 32 4.81 -4.56 2.54
C LYS A 32 5.11 -3.38 1.64
N SER A 33 6.40 -3.20 1.38
CA SER A 33 6.91 -2.36 0.29
C SER A 33 7.43 -3.25 -0.84
N TYR A 34 7.46 -2.73 -2.06
CA TYR A 34 7.88 -3.52 -3.23
C TYR A 34 9.00 -2.84 -3.98
N LEU A 35 10.12 -3.55 -4.15
CA LEU A 35 11.24 -3.11 -4.95
C LEU A 35 11.22 -3.81 -6.31
N VAL A 36 11.30 -3.04 -7.39
CA VAL A 36 11.45 -3.53 -8.76
C VAL A 36 12.70 -2.89 -9.37
N ILE A 37 13.65 -3.72 -9.78
CA ILE A 37 14.94 -3.28 -10.30
C ILE A 37 14.91 -3.35 -11.81
N GLY A 38 14.92 -2.19 -12.47
CA GLY A 38 15.06 -2.07 -13.92
C GLY A 38 16.52 -1.93 -14.36
N SER A 39 16.74 -1.75 -15.67
CA SER A 39 18.08 -1.62 -16.22
C SER A 39 18.75 -0.27 -15.91
N GLU A 40 17.98 0.80 -15.70
CA GLU A 40 18.50 2.15 -15.44
C GLU A 40 18.30 2.60 -13.99
N LEU A 41 17.11 2.35 -13.42
CA LEU A 41 16.78 2.71 -12.04
C LEU A 41 15.95 1.61 -11.36
N ALA A 42 15.84 1.68 -10.05
CA ALA A 42 14.97 0.84 -9.25
C ALA A 42 13.78 1.66 -8.74
N LEU A 43 12.59 1.08 -8.76
CA LEU A 43 11.37 1.63 -8.17
C LEU A 43 11.13 0.96 -6.83
N LEU A 44 10.96 1.75 -5.77
CA LEU A 44 10.46 1.30 -4.47
C LEU A 44 9.03 1.83 -4.30
N PHE A 45 8.06 0.92 -4.26
CA PHE A 45 6.66 1.26 -4.02
C PHE A 45 6.39 1.17 -2.52
N ASP A 46 6.18 2.32 -1.90
CA ASP A 46 6.09 2.58 -0.46
C ASP A 46 7.39 2.33 0.33
N THR A 47 7.46 2.90 1.53
CA THR A 47 8.64 2.83 2.40
C THR A 47 8.34 2.28 3.79
N GLY A 48 7.15 1.69 3.97
CA GLY A 48 6.75 1.05 5.22
C GLY A 48 6.49 2.02 6.37
N MET A 49 6.57 1.50 7.60
CA MET A 49 6.22 2.22 8.83
C MET A 49 7.33 3.15 9.35
N GLY A 50 8.53 3.08 8.79
CA GLY A 50 9.69 3.85 9.27
C GLY A 50 10.30 3.34 10.58
N VAL A 51 9.85 2.19 11.07
CA VAL A 51 10.35 1.57 12.30
C VAL A 51 11.69 0.86 12.08
N GLY A 52 11.81 0.16 10.96
CA GLY A 52 13.08 -0.36 10.47
C GLY A 52 13.85 0.72 9.72
N ASN A 53 14.94 0.37 9.07
CA ASN A 53 15.60 1.20 8.07
C ASN A 53 15.49 0.48 6.72
N ILE A 54 14.41 0.74 5.98
CA ILE A 54 14.19 0.08 4.69
C ILE A 54 15.27 0.46 3.67
N LYS A 55 15.85 1.65 3.81
CA LYS A 55 16.94 2.09 2.92
C LYS A 55 18.15 1.17 2.99
N ASP A 56 18.55 0.70 4.17
CA ASP A 56 19.65 -0.25 4.31
C ASP A 56 19.35 -1.58 3.60
N VAL A 57 18.09 -2.02 3.63
CA VAL A 57 17.65 -3.22 2.91
C VAL A 57 17.73 -2.99 1.40
N VAL A 58 17.21 -1.88 0.91
CA VAL A 58 17.22 -1.52 -0.52
C VAL A 58 18.64 -1.34 -1.03
N ASP A 59 19.52 -0.65 -0.29
CA ASP A 59 20.95 -0.46 -0.63
C ASP A 59 21.71 -1.79 -0.69
N GLY A 60 21.29 -2.79 0.10
CA GLY A 60 21.80 -4.15 0.03
C GLY A 60 21.32 -4.97 -1.17
N LEU A 61 20.20 -4.58 -1.80
CA LEU A 61 19.59 -5.28 -2.92
C LEU A 61 19.97 -4.68 -4.28
N THR A 62 20.26 -3.38 -4.34
CA THR A 62 20.61 -2.69 -5.58
C THR A 62 21.57 -1.54 -5.36
N SER A 63 22.43 -1.28 -6.36
CA SER A 63 23.28 -0.08 -6.43
C SER A 63 22.74 0.96 -7.43
N LYS A 64 21.56 0.73 -8.00
CA LYS A 64 20.93 1.66 -8.94
C LYS A 64 20.31 2.85 -8.21
N PRO A 65 20.15 4.00 -8.89
CA PRO A 65 19.32 5.08 -8.34
C PRO A 65 17.93 4.56 -8.00
N VAL A 66 17.41 4.93 -6.82
CA VAL A 66 16.09 4.50 -6.35
C VAL A 66 15.09 5.65 -6.48
N LEU A 67 13.96 5.37 -7.13
CA LEU A 67 12.78 6.21 -7.14
C LEU A 67 11.75 5.60 -6.19
N VAL A 68 11.38 6.32 -5.14
CA VAL A 68 10.24 5.98 -4.29
C VAL A 68 8.97 6.48 -4.97
N VAL A 69 7.95 5.63 -5.03
CA VAL A 69 6.60 6.00 -5.43
C VAL A 69 5.65 5.56 -4.34
N ASN A 70 4.97 6.52 -3.70
CA ASN A 70 4.01 6.16 -2.66
C ASN A 70 2.65 5.83 -3.27
N SER A 71 2.06 4.72 -2.81
CA SER A 71 0.69 4.33 -3.14
C SER A 71 -0.31 5.38 -2.64
N HIS A 72 -0.09 5.89 -1.43
CA HIS A 72 -0.80 6.97 -0.75
C HIS A 72 0.01 7.44 0.47
N SER A 73 -0.54 8.35 1.29
CA SER A 73 0.22 9.01 2.37
C SER A 73 -0.13 8.53 3.79
N HIS A 74 -0.72 7.35 3.96
CA HIS A 74 -0.88 6.80 5.29
C HIS A 74 0.48 6.48 5.94
N TRP A 75 0.50 6.52 7.27
CA TRP A 75 1.71 6.48 8.09
C TRP A 75 2.60 5.26 7.89
N ASP A 76 1.98 4.14 7.54
CA ASP A 76 2.61 2.84 7.34
C ASP A 76 3.12 2.60 5.90
N HIS A 77 2.95 3.61 5.03
CA HIS A 77 3.44 3.59 3.64
C HIS A 77 4.57 4.59 3.38
N VAL A 78 4.67 5.64 4.19
CA VAL A 78 5.59 6.78 3.97
C VAL A 78 6.66 6.91 5.06
N GLY A 79 6.78 5.91 5.93
CA GLY A 79 7.54 6.01 7.18
C GLY A 79 9.02 6.32 7.01
N ASP A 80 9.66 5.81 5.98
CA ASP A 80 11.08 6.00 5.70
C ASP A 80 11.36 6.89 4.48
N ASP A 81 10.35 7.58 3.92
CA ASP A 81 10.51 8.48 2.77
C ASP A 81 11.65 9.48 2.96
N TRP A 82 11.78 10.04 4.16
CA TRP A 82 12.81 11.02 4.50
C TRP A 82 14.26 10.54 4.34
N ARG A 83 14.46 9.24 4.09
CA ARG A 83 15.78 8.64 3.81
C ARG A 83 16.13 8.61 2.34
N PHE A 84 15.19 8.96 1.45
CA PHE A 84 15.36 8.90 0.01
C PHE A 84 15.32 10.30 -0.62
N ASP A 85 16.06 10.48 -1.71
CA ASP A 85 16.18 11.79 -2.39
C ASP A 85 15.06 12.01 -3.41
N ARG A 86 14.50 10.93 -3.98
CA ARG A 86 13.53 10.97 -5.07
C ARG A 86 12.23 10.31 -4.66
N ILE A 87 11.20 11.13 -4.42
CA ILE A 87 9.90 10.68 -3.93
C ILE A 87 8.82 11.26 -4.83
N TRP A 88 8.00 10.39 -5.40
CA TRP A 88 6.83 10.75 -6.18
C TRP A 88 5.58 10.24 -5.49
N VAL A 89 4.51 11.04 -5.50
CA VAL A 89 3.23 10.73 -4.88
C VAL A 89 2.11 11.37 -5.70
N HIS A 90 0.89 10.83 -5.63
CA HIS A 90 -0.25 11.47 -6.28
C HIS A 90 -0.49 12.89 -5.74
N GLU A 91 -0.92 13.82 -6.61
CA GLU A 91 -1.10 15.24 -6.25
C GLU A 91 -2.02 15.43 -5.03
N ALA A 92 -3.07 14.63 -4.88
CA ALA A 92 -4.02 14.69 -3.77
C ALA A 92 -3.42 14.26 -2.42
N GLU A 93 -2.27 13.57 -2.40
CA GLU A 93 -1.57 13.11 -1.20
C GLU A 93 -0.38 14.00 -0.80
N ALA A 94 0.02 14.91 -1.68
CA ALA A 94 1.25 15.69 -1.52
C ALA A 94 1.27 16.56 -0.26
N ASP A 95 0.14 17.14 0.14
CA ASP A 95 0.06 17.97 1.34
C ASP A 95 0.15 17.15 2.62
N ALA A 96 -0.46 15.97 2.65
CA ALA A 96 -0.33 15.04 3.78
C ALA A 96 1.11 14.54 3.92
N LEU A 97 1.77 14.20 2.80
CA LEU A 97 3.18 13.81 2.79
C LEU A 97 4.09 14.93 3.33
N ARG A 98 3.85 16.20 2.93
CA ARG A 98 4.61 17.34 3.46
C ARG A 98 4.40 17.57 4.95
N ALA A 99 3.21 17.29 5.45
CA ALA A 99 2.90 17.44 6.87
C ALA A 99 3.60 16.41 7.76
N GLY A 100 3.86 15.21 7.24
CA GLY A 100 4.37 14.07 8.00
C GLY A 100 3.36 13.57 9.04
N VAL A 101 3.81 12.70 9.94
CA VAL A 101 2.94 12.08 10.94
C VAL A 101 3.43 12.38 12.36
N GLY A 102 2.59 13.06 13.12
CA GLY A 102 2.92 13.46 14.49
C GLY A 102 2.89 12.30 15.50
N ASN A 103 3.66 12.46 16.57
CA ASN A 103 3.85 11.45 17.61
C ASN A 103 2.54 10.86 18.18
N ALA A 104 1.50 11.67 18.38
CA ALA A 104 0.24 11.19 18.96
C ALA A 104 -0.42 10.04 18.16
N ARG A 105 -0.27 10.02 16.82
CA ARG A 105 -0.71 8.92 15.98
C ARG A 105 0.25 7.74 16.08
N ILE A 106 1.55 8.00 15.97
CA ILE A 106 2.59 6.96 15.99
C ILE A 106 2.57 6.19 17.32
N ARG A 107 2.44 6.88 18.46
CA ARG A 107 2.36 6.23 19.77
C ARG A 107 1.18 5.25 19.87
N ARG A 108 0.03 5.57 19.28
CA ARG A 108 -1.11 4.65 19.22
C ARG A 108 -0.86 3.48 18.26
N ALA A 109 -0.22 3.79 17.14
CA ALA A 109 0.13 2.77 16.14
C ALA A 109 1.15 1.76 16.70
N LEU A 110 2.17 2.23 17.41
CA LEU A 110 3.22 1.38 18.00
C LEU A 110 2.90 0.93 19.43
N ALA A 111 1.62 0.84 19.81
CA ALA A 111 1.21 0.30 21.11
C ALA A 111 1.69 -1.16 21.26
N PRO A 112 2.13 -1.57 22.47
CA PRO A 112 2.75 -2.88 22.67
C PRO A 112 1.91 -4.08 22.21
N GLU A 113 0.60 -3.99 22.29
CA GLU A 113 -0.35 -5.03 21.85
C GLU A 113 -0.39 -5.23 20.33
N ARG A 114 0.13 -4.27 19.56
CA ARG A 114 0.21 -4.31 18.10
C ARG A 114 1.56 -4.87 17.60
N LEU A 115 2.49 -5.11 18.50
CA LEU A 115 3.85 -5.53 18.17
C LEU A 115 4.02 -7.04 18.32
N ALA A 116 4.36 -7.71 17.22
CA ALA A 116 4.76 -9.13 17.22
C ALA A 116 6.27 -9.31 17.51
N ARG A 117 7.07 -8.24 17.36
CA ARG A 117 8.51 -8.21 17.64
C ARG A 117 8.88 -6.95 18.43
N PRO A 118 9.95 -6.97 19.24
CA PRO A 118 10.47 -5.77 19.89
C PRO A 118 10.83 -4.70 18.85
N LEU A 119 10.52 -3.45 19.15
CA LEU A 119 10.97 -2.32 18.35
C LEU A 119 12.50 -2.24 18.32
N PRO A 120 13.11 -1.78 17.22
CA PRO A 120 14.52 -1.45 17.18
C PRO A 120 14.89 -0.44 18.28
N SER A 121 16.07 -0.55 18.87
CA SER A 121 16.47 0.25 20.04
C SER A 121 16.51 1.77 19.82
N TRP A 122 16.50 2.22 18.57
CA TRP A 122 16.47 3.64 18.19
C TRP A 122 15.05 4.21 18.10
N VAL A 123 14.00 3.35 18.14
CA VAL A 123 12.59 3.77 18.08
C VAL A 123 12.07 3.90 19.52
N ASP A 124 11.77 5.11 19.92
CA ASP A 124 11.05 5.41 21.16
C ASP A 124 9.63 5.87 20.80
N PRO A 125 8.59 5.06 21.07
CA PRO A 125 7.20 5.41 20.71
C PRO A 125 6.72 6.74 21.32
N GLU A 126 7.31 7.18 22.44
CA GLU A 126 6.91 8.43 23.10
C GLU A 126 7.42 9.67 22.35
N THR A 127 8.43 9.53 21.50
CA THR A 127 9.06 10.67 20.79
C THR A 127 9.09 10.50 19.27
N PHE A 128 8.88 9.28 18.78
CA PHE A 128 8.98 8.96 17.36
C PHE A 128 7.93 9.71 16.53
N VAL A 129 8.36 10.27 15.42
CA VAL A 129 7.54 10.95 14.41
C VAL A 129 8.01 10.53 13.02
N ILE A 130 7.14 10.58 12.03
CA ILE A 130 7.52 10.46 10.63
C ILE A 130 7.69 11.88 10.09
N PRO A 131 8.91 12.28 9.71
CA PRO A 131 9.15 13.61 9.15
C PRO A 131 8.37 13.83 7.87
N GLY A 132 7.83 15.03 7.68
CA GLY A 132 7.24 15.42 6.41
C GLY A 132 8.31 15.56 5.33
N VAL A 133 7.96 15.19 4.10
CA VAL A 133 8.87 15.20 2.96
C VAL A 133 8.26 16.01 1.82
N GLN A 134 9.10 16.82 1.14
CA GLN A 134 8.70 17.47 -0.10
C GLN A 134 8.85 16.49 -1.26
N PRO A 135 7.77 16.06 -1.92
CA PRO A 135 7.91 15.22 -3.10
C PRO A 135 8.66 15.96 -4.21
N GLU A 136 9.55 15.23 -4.90
CA GLU A 136 10.26 15.74 -6.09
C GLU A 136 9.26 16.05 -7.21
N ARG A 137 8.22 15.21 -7.32
CA ARG A 137 7.18 15.31 -8.35
C ARG A 137 5.86 14.80 -7.82
N THR A 138 4.76 15.39 -8.29
CA THR A 138 3.42 14.81 -8.13
C THR A 138 3.03 14.03 -9.37
N LEU A 139 2.23 12.97 -9.16
CA LEU A 139 1.71 12.07 -10.19
C LEU A 139 0.22 12.27 -10.39
N SER A 140 -0.24 11.89 -11.58
CA SER A 140 -1.65 11.68 -11.91
C SER A 140 -1.83 10.44 -12.78
N GLY A 141 -3.06 9.94 -12.89
CA GLY A 141 -3.36 8.74 -13.67
C GLY A 141 -2.98 8.88 -15.14
N GLY A 142 -2.50 7.78 -15.73
CA GLY A 142 -2.04 7.69 -17.12
C GLY A 142 -0.58 8.07 -17.33
N GLU A 143 0.14 8.48 -16.29
CA GLU A 143 1.59 8.72 -16.40
C GLU A 143 2.37 7.40 -16.41
N HIS A 144 3.54 7.44 -17.07
CA HIS A 144 4.42 6.30 -17.22
C HIS A 144 5.70 6.49 -16.40
N ILE A 145 6.16 5.41 -15.78
CA ILE A 145 7.40 5.34 -15.02
C ILE A 145 8.29 4.30 -15.67
N ASP A 146 9.28 4.77 -16.42
CA ASP A 146 10.23 3.94 -17.15
C ASP A 146 11.43 3.60 -16.27
N LEU A 147 11.76 2.31 -16.15
CA LEU A 147 12.92 1.80 -15.41
C LEU A 147 14.07 1.39 -16.36
N GLY A 148 13.90 1.62 -17.67
CA GLY A 148 14.83 1.29 -18.75
C GLY A 148 14.40 0.06 -19.56
N ASP A 149 14.21 -1.07 -18.94
CA ASP A 149 13.74 -2.33 -19.54
C ASP A 149 12.36 -2.76 -19.05
N ARG A 150 11.73 -1.95 -18.23
CA ARG A 150 10.43 -2.19 -17.61
C ARG A 150 9.72 -0.86 -17.36
N GLU A 151 8.42 -0.84 -17.57
CA GLU A 151 7.59 0.36 -17.42
C GLU A 151 6.37 0.08 -16.57
N PHE A 152 5.99 1.07 -15.77
CA PHE A 152 4.73 1.06 -15.02
C PHE A 152 3.83 2.20 -15.47
N VAL A 153 2.54 1.91 -15.62
CA VAL A 153 1.49 2.91 -15.82
C VAL A 153 0.85 3.24 -14.47
N VAL A 154 0.71 4.52 -14.16
CA VAL A 154 0.02 4.99 -12.96
C VAL A 154 -1.48 4.92 -13.19
N LEU A 155 -2.21 4.19 -12.37
CA LEU A 155 -3.67 4.15 -12.34
C LEU A 155 -4.16 4.88 -11.09
N ASN A 156 -5.11 5.80 -11.24
CA ASN A 156 -5.80 6.37 -10.08
C ASN A 156 -6.72 5.31 -9.48
N THR A 157 -6.52 4.99 -8.21
CA THR A 157 -7.32 4.03 -7.44
C THR A 157 -7.76 4.62 -6.10
N PRO A 158 -8.44 5.79 -6.12
CA PRO A 158 -8.93 6.45 -4.91
C PRO A 158 -10.07 5.68 -4.25
N GLY A 159 -10.41 6.08 -3.02
CA GLY A 159 -11.54 5.55 -2.26
C GLY A 159 -11.14 5.00 -0.89
N HIS A 160 -9.97 4.37 -0.76
CA HIS A 160 -9.29 4.14 0.51
C HIS A 160 -8.67 5.46 1.02
N SER A 161 -8.01 6.17 0.14
CA SER A 161 -7.50 7.54 0.29
C SER A 161 -7.82 8.38 -0.94
N PRO A 162 -7.74 9.72 -0.88
CA PRO A 162 -8.12 10.60 -2.00
C PRO A 162 -7.22 10.44 -3.23
N GLY A 163 -5.94 10.12 -3.02
CA GLY A 163 -4.93 10.01 -4.06
C GLY A 163 -4.29 8.63 -4.16
N GLY A 164 -5.02 7.59 -3.75
CA GLY A 164 -4.54 6.22 -3.90
C GLY A 164 -4.22 5.88 -5.35
N ILE A 165 -3.06 5.24 -5.58
CA ILE A 165 -2.64 4.79 -6.91
C ILE A 165 -2.26 3.32 -6.93
N THR A 166 -2.43 2.72 -8.10
CA THR A 166 -1.90 1.41 -8.47
C THR A 166 -0.87 1.58 -9.58
N LEU A 167 0.23 0.85 -9.53
CA LEU A 167 1.21 0.79 -10.61
C LEU A 167 1.02 -0.50 -11.41
N LEU A 168 0.73 -0.37 -12.70
CA LEU A 168 0.48 -1.49 -13.60
C LEU A 168 1.66 -1.69 -14.56
N ASP A 169 2.28 -2.86 -14.51
CA ASP A 169 3.21 -3.35 -15.53
C ASP A 169 2.40 -4.22 -16.51
N GLU A 170 1.95 -3.63 -17.59
CA GLU A 170 1.11 -4.30 -18.60
C GLU A 170 1.86 -5.45 -19.30
N GLN A 171 3.17 -5.29 -19.52
CA GLN A 171 3.98 -6.27 -20.24
C GLN A 171 4.09 -7.58 -19.47
N ASN A 172 4.26 -7.50 -18.14
CA ASN A 172 4.42 -8.66 -17.28
C ASN A 172 3.09 -9.13 -16.66
N GLY A 173 2.04 -8.30 -16.71
CA GLY A 173 0.74 -8.57 -16.10
C GLY A 173 0.80 -8.46 -14.57
N ILE A 174 1.44 -7.43 -14.05
CA ILE A 174 1.66 -7.21 -12.62
C ILE A 174 1.04 -5.89 -12.20
N ALA A 175 0.35 -5.86 -11.06
CA ALA A 175 -0.11 -4.62 -10.46
C ALA A 175 0.35 -4.52 -9.00
N LEU A 176 1.02 -3.41 -8.65
CA LEU A 176 1.29 -3.01 -7.27
C LEU A 176 0.12 -2.16 -6.84
N VAL A 177 -0.74 -2.70 -5.97
CA VAL A 177 -2.09 -2.13 -5.74
C VAL A 177 -2.21 -1.31 -4.45
N GLY A 178 -1.16 -1.20 -3.65
CA GLY A 178 -1.23 -0.51 -2.36
C GLY A 178 -2.36 -1.06 -1.49
N ASP A 179 -3.16 -0.14 -0.96
CA ASP A 179 -4.34 -0.47 -0.14
C ASP A 179 -5.65 -0.46 -0.92
N ALA A 180 -5.57 -0.35 -2.24
CA ALA A 180 -6.79 -0.42 -3.06
C ALA A 180 -7.48 -1.78 -2.96
N VAL A 181 -6.71 -2.89 -2.89
CA VAL A 181 -7.26 -4.26 -2.78
C VAL A 181 -6.25 -5.17 -2.07
N TYR A 182 -6.68 -5.86 -1.01
CA TYR A 182 -5.90 -6.89 -0.31
C TYR A 182 -6.82 -7.91 0.37
N ALA A 183 -6.27 -9.05 0.79
CA ALA A 183 -7.01 -10.13 1.45
C ALA A 183 -7.11 -9.88 2.97
N GLY A 184 -7.78 -8.80 3.33
CA GLY A 184 -7.95 -8.32 4.70
C GLY A 184 -9.13 -7.35 4.83
N ALA A 185 -9.02 -6.37 5.71
CA ALA A 185 -10.06 -5.38 5.94
C ALA A 185 -9.90 -4.17 5.02
N LEU A 186 -10.71 -4.04 3.99
CA LEU A 186 -10.72 -2.91 3.05
C LEU A 186 -11.43 -1.71 3.68
N TYR A 187 -10.68 -0.66 3.96
CA TYR A 187 -11.17 0.51 4.71
C TYR A 187 -11.64 1.63 3.76
N ALA A 188 -12.89 2.06 3.92
CA ALA A 188 -13.40 3.31 3.33
C ALA A 188 -14.12 4.19 4.37
N HIS A 189 -13.96 3.89 5.69
CA HIS A 189 -14.52 4.66 6.79
C HIS A 189 -13.51 5.60 7.47
N LEU A 190 -12.23 5.48 7.10
CA LEU A 190 -11.18 6.36 7.61
C LEU A 190 -11.26 7.75 6.99
N ALA A 191 -10.58 8.72 7.59
CA ALA A 191 -10.52 10.08 7.05
C ALA A 191 -9.94 10.08 5.63
N GLY A 192 -10.68 10.66 4.69
CA GLY A 192 -10.34 10.63 3.27
C GLY A 192 -10.93 9.46 2.49
N GLY A 193 -11.51 8.46 3.19
CA GLY A 193 -12.21 7.36 2.55
C GLY A 193 -13.53 7.80 1.89
N ASP A 194 -13.84 7.25 0.71
CA ASP A 194 -15.03 7.59 -0.08
C ASP A 194 -15.61 6.31 -0.72
N PRO A 195 -16.68 5.71 -0.13
CA PRO A 195 -17.24 4.48 -0.64
C PRO A 195 -17.77 4.56 -2.08
N PRO A 196 -18.47 5.61 -2.53
CA PRO A 196 -18.82 5.81 -3.93
C PRO A 196 -17.63 5.79 -4.88
N VAL A 197 -16.56 6.53 -4.56
CA VAL A 197 -15.34 6.58 -5.37
C VAL A 197 -14.63 5.22 -5.36
N TYR A 198 -14.58 4.55 -4.21
CA TYR A 198 -13.96 3.24 -4.09
C TYR A 198 -14.67 2.17 -4.93
N ARG A 199 -16.01 2.28 -5.06
CA ARG A 199 -16.78 1.42 -5.96
C ARG A 199 -16.30 1.51 -7.41
N GLU A 200 -16.04 2.71 -7.90
CA GLU A 200 -15.56 2.90 -9.28
C GLU A 200 -14.12 2.38 -9.44
N THR A 201 -13.28 2.51 -8.41
CA THR A 201 -11.95 1.89 -8.36
C THR A 201 -12.05 0.37 -8.50
N PHE A 202 -12.91 -0.31 -7.73
CA PHE A 202 -13.07 -1.77 -7.84
C PHE A 202 -13.57 -2.21 -9.21
N ARG A 203 -14.50 -1.45 -9.81
CA ARG A 203 -14.98 -1.72 -11.18
C ARG A 203 -13.87 -1.60 -12.20
N SER A 204 -13.08 -0.52 -12.11
CA SER A 204 -11.98 -0.26 -13.03
C SER A 204 -10.91 -1.36 -12.93
N LEU A 205 -10.49 -1.71 -11.73
CA LEU A 205 -9.51 -2.78 -11.50
C LEU A 205 -10.02 -4.15 -11.95
N ALA A 206 -11.28 -4.48 -11.68
CA ALA A 206 -11.90 -5.72 -12.15
C ALA A 206 -11.96 -5.81 -13.69
N GLY A 207 -12.13 -4.67 -14.37
CA GLY A 207 -12.06 -4.59 -15.84
C GLY A 207 -10.67 -4.94 -16.39
N LEU A 208 -9.62 -4.68 -15.64
CA LEU A 208 -8.22 -4.99 -16.00
C LEU A 208 -7.79 -6.41 -15.60
N ALA A 209 -8.54 -7.08 -14.72
CA ALA A 209 -8.18 -8.40 -14.17
C ALA A 209 -7.80 -9.45 -15.23
N PRO A 210 -8.42 -9.52 -16.43
CA PRO A 210 -8.01 -10.48 -17.44
C PRO A 210 -6.58 -10.32 -17.95
N SER A 211 -5.99 -9.12 -17.85
CA SER A 211 -4.60 -8.84 -18.25
C SER A 211 -3.61 -8.95 -17.08
N ILE A 212 -4.10 -9.06 -15.84
CA ILE A 212 -3.28 -9.10 -14.64
C ILE A 212 -3.13 -10.55 -14.16
N LYS A 213 -1.90 -11.02 -14.05
CA LYS A 213 -1.56 -12.35 -13.52
C LYS A 213 -1.46 -12.32 -12.00
N SER A 214 -0.78 -11.28 -11.49
CA SER A 214 -0.46 -11.13 -10.07
C SER A 214 -0.71 -9.70 -9.61
N ILE A 215 -1.32 -9.56 -8.44
CA ILE A 215 -1.38 -8.28 -7.72
C ILE A 215 -0.53 -8.36 -6.46
N TYR A 216 0.08 -7.26 -6.11
CA TYR A 216 0.94 -7.08 -4.95
C TYR A 216 0.33 -6.02 -4.02
N PRO A 217 -0.51 -6.43 -3.06
CA PRO A 217 -1.08 -5.55 -2.05
C PRO A 217 -0.08 -5.23 -0.93
N CYS A 218 -0.26 -4.10 -0.26
CA CYS A 218 0.63 -3.71 0.84
C CYS A 218 0.31 -4.38 2.18
N HIS A 219 -0.82 -5.08 2.31
CA HIS A 219 -1.20 -5.80 3.53
C HIS A 219 -1.53 -7.27 3.26
N ASP A 220 -1.46 -8.09 4.31
CA ASP A 220 -1.85 -9.50 4.31
C ASP A 220 -1.10 -10.37 3.28
N ASN A 221 -1.78 -11.33 2.68
CA ASN A 221 -1.18 -12.31 1.76
C ASN A 221 -0.80 -11.68 0.41
N TYR A 222 0.38 -12.02 -0.09
CA TYR A 222 0.90 -11.57 -1.38
C TYR A 222 1.84 -12.61 -2.02
N PRO A 223 1.96 -12.68 -3.35
CA PRO A 223 1.05 -12.06 -4.31
C PRO A 223 -0.32 -12.76 -4.31
N LEU A 224 -1.36 -12.04 -4.77
CA LEU A 224 -2.67 -12.59 -5.04
C LEU A 224 -2.89 -12.73 -6.56
N PRO A 225 -3.75 -13.63 -7.02
CA PRO A 225 -4.09 -13.73 -8.45
C PRO A 225 -4.90 -12.51 -8.90
N GLY A 226 -4.73 -12.08 -10.16
CA GLY A 226 -5.51 -10.98 -10.73
C GLY A 226 -7.03 -11.19 -10.68
N SER A 227 -7.51 -12.45 -10.65
CA SER A 227 -8.94 -12.77 -10.47
C SER A 227 -9.52 -12.27 -9.15
N PHE A 228 -8.70 -12.06 -8.11
CA PHE A 228 -9.14 -11.52 -6.84
C PHE A 228 -9.76 -10.12 -6.97
N LEU A 229 -9.34 -9.33 -7.96
CA LEU A 229 -9.97 -8.05 -8.30
C LEU A 229 -11.44 -8.21 -8.71
N ILE A 230 -11.78 -9.31 -9.39
CA ILE A 230 -13.16 -9.64 -9.76
C ILE A 230 -13.97 -10.00 -8.52
N ASP A 231 -13.41 -10.82 -7.64
CA ASP A 231 -14.08 -11.26 -6.40
C ASP A 231 -14.40 -10.06 -5.50
N VAL A 232 -13.45 -9.13 -5.32
CA VAL A 232 -13.67 -7.89 -4.55
C VAL A 232 -14.74 -7.02 -5.19
N ASN A 233 -14.73 -6.84 -6.52
CA ASN A 233 -15.77 -6.06 -7.19
C ASN A 233 -17.16 -6.68 -7.08
N LEU A 234 -17.30 -8.00 -7.24
CA LEU A 234 -18.57 -8.71 -7.07
C LEU A 234 -19.11 -8.57 -5.64
N ALA A 235 -18.23 -8.70 -4.64
CA ALA A 235 -18.58 -8.48 -3.25
C ALA A 235 -19.08 -7.05 -3.02
N ASN A 236 -18.34 -6.05 -3.49
CA ASN A 236 -18.71 -4.64 -3.40
C ASN A 236 -20.06 -4.37 -4.08
N GLU A 237 -20.29 -4.88 -5.28
CA GLU A 237 -21.60 -4.73 -5.97
C GLU A 237 -22.74 -5.38 -5.16
N SER A 238 -22.51 -6.49 -4.45
CA SER A 238 -23.53 -7.07 -3.57
C SER A 238 -23.91 -6.12 -2.43
N VAL A 239 -22.93 -5.41 -1.87
CA VAL A 239 -23.16 -4.38 -0.83
C VAL A 239 -24.00 -3.23 -1.40
N TRP A 240 -23.66 -2.71 -2.57
CA TRP A 240 -24.42 -1.66 -3.25
C TRP A 240 -25.85 -2.10 -3.63
N ASN A 241 -26.05 -3.38 -3.92
CA ASN A 241 -27.34 -3.97 -4.23
C ASN A 241 -28.17 -4.36 -2.98
N GLY A 242 -27.79 -3.90 -1.80
CA GLY A 242 -28.58 -3.99 -0.59
C GLY A 242 -28.23 -5.13 0.36
N ARG A 243 -27.06 -5.79 0.21
CA ARG A 243 -26.55 -6.68 1.26
C ARG A 243 -26.51 -5.92 2.57
N GLN A 244 -26.99 -6.56 3.63
CA GLN A 244 -26.90 -5.99 4.98
C GLN A 244 -25.52 -6.23 5.57
N PRO A 245 -25.01 -5.31 6.44
CA PRO A 245 -23.77 -5.52 7.15
C PRO A 245 -23.87 -6.73 8.09
N ASP A 246 -22.76 -7.45 8.23
CA ASP A 246 -22.65 -8.56 9.18
C ASP A 246 -22.48 -8.04 10.62
N ARG A 247 -21.92 -6.83 10.76
CA ARG A 247 -21.75 -6.14 12.04
C ARG A 247 -21.82 -4.63 11.84
N VAL A 248 -22.37 -3.93 12.84
CA VAL A 248 -22.31 -2.46 12.96
C VAL A 248 -21.77 -2.13 14.34
N ASP A 249 -20.64 -1.42 14.39
CA ASP A 249 -19.96 -1.07 15.63
C ASP A 249 -19.22 0.26 15.47
N ASP A 250 -19.26 1.12 16.47
CA ASP A 250 -18.58 2.43 16.51
C ASP A 250 -18.75 3.29 15.23
N GLY A 251 -19.93 3.25 14.62
CA GLY A 251 -20.21 4.01 13.39
C GLY A 251 -19.66 3.38 12.10
N VAL A 252 -19.24 2.10 12.16
CA VAL A 252 -18.70 1.35 11.03
C VAL A 252 -19.59 0.15 10.72
N GLU A 253 -19.97 0.02 9.45
CA GLU A 253 -20.61 -1.17 8.90
C GLU A 253 -19.53 -2.13 8.37
N THR A 254 -19.49 -3.36 8.89
CA THR A 254 -18.57 -4.41 8.42
C THR A 254 -19.33 -5.42 7.57
N TYR A 255 -18.83 -5.67 6.38
CA TYR A 255 -19.32 -6.68 5.44
C TYR A 255 -18.25 -7.75 5.27
N GLN A 256 -18.52 -8.97 5.77
CA GLN A 256 -17.57 -10.08 5.72
C GLN A 256 -17.74 -10.90 4.45
N PHE A 257 -16.62 -11.24 3.81
CA PHE A 257 -16.53 -12.11 2.63
C PHE A 257 -15.51 -13.22 2.86
N ASP A 258 -15.34 -14.09 1.90
CA ASP A 258 -14.30 -15.13 1.97
C ASP A 258 -12.92 -14.50 1.72
N GLY A 259 -12.09 -14.54 2.74
CA GLY A 259 -10.71 -14.01 2.71
C GLY A 259 -10.57 -12.49 2.86
N PHE A 260 -11.65 -11.69 2.97
CA PHE A 260 -11.56 -10.26 3.19
C PHE A 260 -12.85 -9.67 3.79
N SER A 261 -12.81 -8.39 4.17
CA SER A 261 -14.00 -7.65 4.60
C SER A 261 -13.98 -6.22 4.04
N MET A 262 -15.16 -5.58 4.04
CA MET A 262 -15.29 -4.15 3.72
C MET A 262 -15.82 -3.40 4.93
N LEU A 263 -15.17 -2.30 5.27
CA LEU A 263 -15.51 -1.44 6.40
C LEU A 263 -15.92 -0.05 5.89
N LEU A 264 -17.21 0.24 5.99
CA LEU A 264 -17.83 1.46 5.46
C LEU A 264 -18.40 2.30 6.61
N PRO A 265 -18.47 3.63 6.52
CA PRO A 265 -19.09 4.45 7.55
C PRO A 265 -20.61 4.25 7.53
N VAL A 266 -21.26 4.22 8.73
CA VAL A 266 -22.72 4.19 8.81
C VAL A 266 -23.31 5.38 8.03
N GLY A 267 -24.34 5.10 7.22
CA GLY A 267 -25.01 6.13 6.43
C GLY A 267 -24.33 6.50 5.12
N TRP A 268 -23.33 5.77 4.69
CA TRP A 268 -22.61 6.00 3.42
C TRP A 268 -23.49 5.94 2.15
N ARG A 269 -24.70 5.36 2.27
CA ARG A 269 -25.70 5.28 1.16
C ARG A 269 -26.64 6.48 1.10
N ALA A 270 -26.56 7.43 2.05
CA ALA A 270 -27.54 8.54 2.19
C ALA A 270 -27.33 9.67 1.17
#